data_efd5c9a56cec312aca3b2020057e6f51
#
_entry.id   efd5c9a56cec312aca3b2020057e6f51
#
_cell.length_a   1.000
_cell.length_b   1.000
_cell.length_c   1.000
_cell.angle_alpha   90.00
_cell.angle_beta   90.00
_cell.angle_gamma   90.00
#
_symmetry.space_group_name_H-M   'P 1'
#
loop_
_entity.id
_entity.type
_entity.pdbx_description
1 polymer ?
#
loop_
_entity_poly.entity_id
_entity_poly.type
_entity_poly.pdbx_seq_one_letter_code
_entity_poly.pdbx_strand_id
1 'polypeptide(L)'
;MTQTDSKGKVIREPRDNSEGNSTNVRWYTLEGAALAGAINANLNFIAQNQSSRLEQLTVSTRLYGNTNAYNILGAAVLRASAVNSNPMSQRISFNLCNSVIDTLISKMAKNKVVPTFVTNGGDWSMQKKAKLLTKFAQGVDYELKVHDLAINAFRDAAVWGDGFLHIFNKDGRLAIERELPHNLWVDQVEALVGPPRSLYRTMIMDRGIACELFPELEEQIMTSSPPSYNEIGGVGTSANLIEAREAWHLPSSKGTNDGLHAIAINDAVIAEEYKDDYFPFAHFCYTGAARLLGYYGQGACERLQNIQGEVNRNMITVQKALWMGATAKVFLENSSKVVSQHLNNDVLPIIHYTGQAPIFYTPPLVQPEIYQWIDSLIDKGYRQEGVSPLSSQGVKPMGVDSGKAIRAMTQVEDDRFQFMGQQMESFTLEIHRQCINVIKEMAGDKGGSYEVTFPQANFIETIDWKDINLSEDHYVLKAFPTSELSDDISGRLSDVQELAQAGFISPRTAQRLMGMPDVEMLDTLTTAAENRIHQMLEKILDDGEFTPPEENNDIGLGEQLVLQYYNYAQYMGAPVERLNMLLHWKSQLQVIKQKAMEGQAMMAMQAQQAAQPMAAPQATPQSNLVPNVATQTTQQ
;
A
#
# COMPACT_ATOMS: atom_id res chain seq x y z
N MET A 1 35.36 43.40 -20.32
CA MET A 1 36.50 42.89 -19.54
C MET A 1 35.95 41.85 -18.59
N THR A 2 36.32 40.60 -18.74
CA THR A 2 35.86 39.51 -17.86
C THR A 2 36.66 39.56 -16.57
N GLN A 3 36.04 39.87 -15.45
CA GLN A 3 36.68 39.76 -14.14
C GLN A 3 36.80 38.31 -13.74
N THR A 4 38.01 37.93 -13.37
CA THR A 4 38.31 36.60 -12.81
C THR A 4 38.71 36.76 -11.35
N ASP A 5 38.24 35.82 -10.50
CA ASP A 5 38.63 35.75 -9.09
C ASP A 5 40.11 35.32 -8.94
N SER A 6 40.62 35.39 -7.75
CA SER A 6 42.02 35.03 -7.38
C SER A 6 42.37 33.56 -7.67
N LYS A 7 41.41 32.76 -8.15
CA LYS A 7 41.57 31.34 -8.54
C LYS A 7 41.30 31.10 -10.05
N GLY A 8 41.21 32.19 -10.85
CA GLY A 8 41.04 32.12 -12.31
C GLY A 8 39.63 31.72 -12.77
N LYS A 9 38.63 31.77 -11.89
CA LYS A 9 37.25 31.45 -12.23
C LYS A 9 36.56 32.76 -12.71
N VAL A 10 35.95 32.72 -13.87
CA VAL A 10 35.22 33.85 -14.43
C VAL A 10 34.05 34.20 -13.52
N ILE A 11 34.11 35.38 -12.89
CA ILE A 11 32.98 35.94 -12.16
C ILE A 11 31.99 36.43 -13.20
N ARG A 12 30.91 35.72 -13.39
CA ARG A 12 29.76 36.25 -14.15
C ARG A 12 28.95 37.10 -13.20
N GLU A 13 29.00 38.44 -13.40
CA GLU A 13 28.04 39.30 -12.73
C GLU A 13 26.62 38.84 -13.06
N PRO A 14 25.71 38.87 -12.08
CA PRO A 14 24.30 38.57 -12.34
C PRO A 14 23.82 39.55 -13.40
N ARG A 15 23.33 39.08 -14.55
CA ARG A 15 22.69 39.92 -15.54
C ARG A 15 21.45 40.50 -14.90
N ASP A 16 21.46 41.84 -14.77
CA ASP A 16 20.30 42.60 -14.36
C ASP A 16 19.23 42.47 -15.47
N ASN A 17 18.32 41.54 -15.31
CA ASN A 17 17.21 41.30 -16.22
C ASN A 17 15.97 42.06 -15.76
N SER A 18 16.11 43.37 -15.56
CA SER A 18 14.99 44.23 -15.16
C SER A 18 13.96 44.51 -16.27
N GLU A 19 14.11 43.95 -17.47
CA GLU A 19 13.12 44.11 -18.53
C GLU A 19 12.81 42.77 -19.22
N GLY A 20 11.63 42.20 -18.92
CA GLY A 20 10.95 41.22 -19.76
C GLY A 20 11.09 39.76 -19.39
N ASN A 21 10.07 39.21 -18.83
CA ASN A 21 9.76 37.83 -18.44
C ASN A 21 10.18 37.46 -17.01
N SER A 22 9.24 37.58 -16.12
CA SER A 22 9.31 37.16 -14.70
C SER A 22 9.64 35.67 -14.46
N THR A 23 9.76 34.88 -15.50
CA THR A 23 10.01 33.44 -15.45
C THR A 23 11.48 33.05 -15.31
N ASN A 24 12.43 33.98 -15.42
CA ASN A 24 13.88 33.68 -15.30
C ASN A 24 14.50 34.11 -13.97
N VAL A 25 13.70 34.58 -13.02
CA VAL A 25 14.19 34.97 -11.69
C VAL A 25 14.36 33.69 -10.86
N ARG A 26 15.51 33.57 -10.17
CA ARG A 26 15.72 32.54 -9.16
C ARG A 26 14.83 32.84 -7.97
N TRP A 27 13.60 32.36 -8.00
CA TRP A 27 12.59 32.66 -6.99
C TRP A 27 13.05 32.36 -5.55
N TYR A 28 13.85 31.32 -5.37
CA TYR A 28 14.40 30.89 -4.07
C TYR A 28 15.48 31.80 -3.49
N THR A 29 15.85 32.90 -4.19
CA THR A 29 16.78 33.93 -3.69
C THR A 29 16.07 35.20 -3.31
N LEU A 30 14.75 35.28 -3.49
CA LEU A 30 13.92 36.42 -3.16
C LEU A 30 13.40 36.34 -1.72
N GLU A 31 12.94 37.46 -1.18
CA GLU A 31 12.39 37.55 0.16
C GLU A 31 11.06 38.33 0.17
N GLY A 32 10.24 38.08 1.18
CA GLY A 32 9.00 38.82 1.44
C GLY A 32 8.01 38.77 0.26
N ALA A 33 7.35 39.91 -0.02
CA ALA A 33 6.33 40.01 -1.07
C ALA A 33 6.85 39.68 -2.48
N ALA A 34 8.14 39.90 -2.76
CA ALA A 34 8.74 39.53 -4.03
C ALA A 34 8.82 38.02 -4.21
N LEU A 35 9.12 37.31 -3.14
CA LEU A 35 9.12 35.82 -3.11
C LEU A 35 7.69 35.28 -3.33
N ALA A 36 6.70 35.80 -2.60
CA ALA A 36 5.29 35.42 -2.79
C ALA A 36 4.83 35.65 -4.23
N GLY A 37 5.14 36.82 -4.78
CA GLY A 37 4.83 37.15 -6.18
C GLY A 37 5.48 36.22 -7.18
N ALA A 38 6.74 35.85 -6.96
CA ALA A 38 7.45 34.88 -7.83
C ALA A 38 6.88 33.45 -7.75
N ILE A 39 6.55 32.96 -6.56
CA ILE A 39 5.88 31.65 -6.37
C ILE A 39 4.55 31.64 -7.12
N ASN A 40 3.74 32.69 -6.93
CA ASN A 40 2.45 32.82 -7.59
C ASN A 40 2.57 32.89 -9.12
N ALA A 41 3.54 33.62 -9.64
CA ALA A 41 3.79 33.73 -11.07
C ALA A 41 4.24 32.42 -11.68
N ASN A 42 5.17 31.71 -11.03
CA ASN A 42 5.68 30.41 -11.49
C ASN A 42 4.58 29.35 -11.49
N LEU A 43 3.81 29.26 -10.41
CA LEU A 43 2.72 28.29 -10.31
C LEU A 43 1.65 28.55 -11.37
N ASN A 44 1.24 29.80 -11.56
CA ASN A 44 0.28 30.17 -12.60
C ASN A 44 0.81 29.83 -14.01
N PHE A 45 2.09 30.07 -14.29
CA PHE A 45 2.71 29.73 -15.56
C PHE A 45 2.71 28.21 -15.80
N ILE A 46 3.11 27.43 -14.80
CA ILE A 46 3.10 25.96 -14.89
C ILE A 46 1.67 25.44 -15.08
N ALA A 47 0.70 25.96 -14.30
CA ALA A 47 -0.69 25.56 -14.39
C ALA A 47 -1.31 25.84 -15.77
N GLN A 48 -1.01 27.01 -16.36
CA GLN A 48 -1.46 27.35 -17.72
C GLN A 48 -0.87 26.39 -18.76
N ASN A 49 0.42 26.08 -18.67
CA ASN A 49 1.07 25.16 -19.59
C ASN A 49 0.62 23.69 -19.42
N GLN A 50 0.06 23.33 -18.26
CA GLN A 50 -0.44 22.00 -17.94
C GLN A 50 -1.97 21.90 -17.94
N SER A 51 -2.68 22.82 -18.56
CA SER A 51 -4.15 22.80 -18.66
C SER A 51 -4.67 21.50 -19.28
N SER A 52 -4.02 20.98 -20.32
CA SER A 52 -4.36 19.71 -20.94
C SER A 52 -4.22 18.50 -19.99
N ARG A 53 -3.25 18.55 -19.06
CA ARG A 53 -3.11 17.56 -18.00
C ARG A 53 -4.31 17.57 -17.06
N LEU A 54 -4.74 18.75 -16.61
CA LEU A 54 -5.93 18.90 -15.75
C LEU A 54 -7.21 18.38 -16.43
N GLU A 55 -7.37 18.67 -17.72
CA GLU A 55 -8.48 18.13 -18.51
C GLU A 55 -8.43 16.60 -18.54
N GLN A 56 -7.25 16.01 -18.75
CA GLN A 56 -7.07 14.56 -18.76
C GLN A 56 -7.36 13.93 -17.40
N LEU A 57 -6.91 14.54 -16.30
CA LEU A 57 -7.25 14.09 -14.94
C LEU A 57 -8.76 14.10 -14.71
N THR A 58 -9.45 15.15 -15.20
CA THR A 58 -10.92 15.25 -15.14
C THR A 58 -11.60 14.13 -15.95
N VAL A 59 -11.10 13.85 -17.15
CA VAL A 59 -11.62 12.75 -18.00
C VAL A 59 -11.42 11.40 -17.32
N SER A 60 -10.23 11.14 -16.76
CA SER A 60 -9.92 9.92 -16.03
C SER A 60 -10.85 9.71 -14.84
N THR A 61 -11.15 10.76 -14.08
CA THR A 61 -12.12 10.72 -12.98
C THR A 61 -13.51 10.33 -13.45
N ARG A 62 -13.96 10.88 -14.57
CA ARG A 62 -15.28 10.55 -15.16
C ARG A 62 -15.34 9.12 -15.66
N LEU A 63 -14.27 8.62 -16.25
CA LEU A 63 -14.18 7.25 -16.72
C LEU A 63 -14.24 6.26 -15.55
N TYR A 64 -13.48 6.52 -14.50
CA TYR A 64 -13.48 5.68 -13.30
C TYR A 64 -14.81 5.73 -12.55
N GLY A 65 -15.36 6.94 -12.35
CA GLY A 65 -16.62 7.16 -11.63
C GLY A 65 -17.89 6.94 -12.45
N ASN A 66 -17.79 6.57 -13.72
CA ASN A 66 -18.91 6.35 -14.64
C ASN A 66 -19.83 7.57 -14.82
N THR A 67 -19.33 8.65 -15.38
CA THR A 67 -20.02 9.89 -15.82
C THR A 67 -20.90 10.64 -14.81
N ASN A 68 -21.51 9.95 -13.88
CA ASN A 68 -22.39 10.51 -12.86
C ASN A 68 -21.69 10.77 -11.53
N ALA A 69 -20.41 10.42 -11.42
CA ALA A 69 -19.65 10.65 -10.19
C ALA A 69 -19.40 12.15 -9.99
N TYR A 70 -19.76 12.63 -8.82
CA TYR A 70 -19.33 13.93 -8.33
C TYR A 70 -17.84 13.86 -8.05
N ASN A 71 -17.07 14.70 -8.68
CA ASN A 71 -15.66 14.83 -8.38
C ASN A 71 -15.34 16.24 -7.94
N ILE A 72 -14.20 16.39 -7.28
CA ILE A 72 -13.65 17.65 -6.80
C ILE A 72 -13.45 18.65 -7.97
N LEU A 73 -13.27 18.13 -9.19
CA LEU A 73 -12.84 18.88 -10.37
C LEU A 73 -13.95 19.22 -11.36
N GLY A 74 -15.20 18.93 -11.09
CA GLY A 74 -16.11 19.24 -12.16
C GLY A 74 -17.57 18.88 -12.05
N ALA A 75 -18.20 19.17 -10.93
CA ALA A 75 -19.66 19.06 -10.85
C ALA A 75 -20.39 19.88 -11.93
N ALA A 76 -19.84 20.98 -12.41
CA ALA A 76 -20.49 21.82 -13.41
C ALA A 76 -20.49 21.22 -14.83
N VAL A 77 -19.44 20.51 -15.21
CA VAL A 77 -19.36 19.86 -16.53
C VAL A 77 -20.26 18.63 -16.58
N LEU A 78 -20.57 18.01 -15.44
CA LEU A 78 -21.53 16.92 -15.33
C LEU A 78 -23.00 17.38 -15.41
N ARG A 79 -23.27 18.63 -15.09
CA ARG A 79 -24.64 19.20 -15.18
C ARG A 79 -25.19 19.28 -16.60
N ALA A 80 -24.35 19.40 -17.61
CA ALA A 80 -24.81 19.52 -19.00
C ALA A 80 -25.48 18.23 -19.54
N SER A 81 -25.20 17.08 -18.94
CA SER A 81 -25.90 15.82 -19.22
C SER A 81 -26.89 15.43 -18.12
N ALA A 82 -27.08 16.37 -17.16
CA ALA A 82 -27.95 16.14 -16.03
C ALA A 82 -29.35 15.77 -16.48
N VAL A 83 -29.70 14.60 -16.02
CA VAL A 83 -31.00 14.33 -15.54
C VAL A 83 -32.08 15.07 -16.35
N ASN A 84 -32.18 14.75 -17.63
CA ASN A 84 -33.47 14.81 -18.24
C ASN A 84 -34.33 13.81 -17.45
N SER A 85 -35.34 14.31 -16.79
CA SER A 85 -36.33 13.56 -16.02
C SER A 85 -37.11 12.53 -16.88
N ASN A 86 -36.70 12.34 -18.12
CA ASN A 86 -37.26 11.36 -19.02
C ASN A 86 -36.48 10.04 -18.91
N PRO A 87 -37.07 8.95 -18.37
CA PRO A 87 -36.40 7.65 -18.25
C PRO A 87 -35.83 7.11 -19.58
N MET A 88 -36.39 7.54 -20.71
CA MET A 88 -35.90 7.18 -22.06
C MET A 88 -34.59 7.84 -22.44
N SER A 89 -34.08 8.82 -21.67
CA SER A 89 -32.80 9.48 -21.93
C SER A 89 -31.64 8.84 -21.16
N GLN A 90 -31.89 7.87 -20.30
CA GLN A 90 -30.83 7.15 -19.58
C GLN A 90 -30.00 6.34 -20.57
N ARG A 91 -28.71 6.66 -20.61
CA ARG A 91 -27.75 5.99 -21.48
C ARG A 91 -27.14 4.82 -20.74
N ILE A 92 -27.13 3.67 -21.36
CA ILE A 92 -26.41 2.50 -20.85
C ILE A 92 -24.90 2.79 -21.01
N SER A 93 -24.15 2.56 -19.96
CA SER A 93 -22.70 2.57 -19.97
C SER A 93 -22.15 1.32 -19.30
N PHE A 94 -21.04 0.82 -19.80
CA PHE A 94 -20.28 -0.26 -19.19
C PHE A 94 -18.96 0.31 -18.70
N ASN A 95 -18.64 0.17 -17.40
CA ASN A 95 -17.43 0.74 -16.82
C ASN A 95 -16.30 -0.28 -16.80
N LEU A 96 -15.56 -0.38 -17.90
CA LEU A 96 -14.38 -1.21 -18.05
C LEU A 96 -13.23 -0.70 -17.18
N CYS A 97 -13.02 0.63 -17.12
CA CYS A 97 -11.94 1.24 -16.36
C CYS A 97 -12.00 0.89 -14.88
N ASN A 98 -13.18 1.00 -14.26
CA ASN A 98 -13.35 0.64 -12.86
C ASN A 98 -13.04 -0.84 -12.61
N SER A 99 -13.61 -1.74 -13.45
CA SER A 99 -13.40 -3.18 -13.30
C SER A 99 -11.92 -3.58 -13.39
N VAL A 100 -11.18 -2.99 -14.34
CA VAL A 100 -9.75 -3.23 -14.51
C VAL A 100 -8.97 -2.72 -13.29
N ILE A 101 -9.21 -1.48 -12.87
CA ILE A 101 -8.49 -0.86 -11.76
C ILE A 101 -8.75 -1.59 -10.45
N ASP A 102 -9.99 -1.95 -10.13
CA ASP A 102 -10.31 -2.67 -8.90
C ASP A 102 -9.66 -4.07 -8.87
N THR A 103 -9.52 -4.72 -10.04
CA THR A 103 -8.79 -5.98 -10.15
C THR A 103 -7.30 -5.79 -9.88
N LEU A 104 -6.69 -4.74 -10.44
CA LEU A 104 -5.27 -4.39 -10.21
C LEU A 104 -5.00 -4.06 -8.75
N ILE A 105 -5.87 -3.24 -8.13
CA ILE A 105 -5.78 -2.91 -6.70
C ILE A 105 -5.86 -4.17 -5.85
N SER A 106 -6.80 -5.06 -6.14
CA SER A 106 -6.97 -6.31 -5.40
C SER A 106 -5.73 -7.22 -5.51
N LYS A 107 -5.05 -7.23 -6.65
CA LYS A 107 -3.80 -7.96 -6.84
C LYS A 107 -2.63 -7.32 -6.07
N MET A 108 -2.48 -5.99 -6.14
CA MET A 108 -1.42 -5.30 -5.43
C MET A 108 -1.60 -5.33 -3.91
N ALA A 109 -2.84 -5.26 -3.42
CA ALA A 109 -3.14 -5.32 -1.98
C ALA A 109 -2.78 -6.66 -1.31
N LYS A 110 -2.65 -7.74 -2.08
CA LYS A 110 -2.20 -9.03 -1.55
C LYS A 110 -0.73 -9.00 -1.12
N ASN A 111 0.11 -8.28 -1.83
CA ASN A 111 1.54 -8.25 -1.58
C ASN A 111 1.89 -7.19 -0.54
N LYS A 112 1.94 -7.59 0.73
CA LYS A 112 2.40 -6.71 1.80
C LYS A 112 3.93 -6.67 1.81
N VAL A 113 4.50 -5.52 1.51
CA VAL A 113 5.96 -5.31 1.55
C VAL A 113 6.39 -5.06 2.99
N VAL A 114 7.33 -5.84 3.50
CA VAL A 114 7.91 -5.65 4.83
C VAL A 114 9.30 -5.03 4.72
N PRO A 115 9.48 -3.81 5.23
CA PRO A 115 10.78 -3.17 5.24
C PRO A 115 11.73 -3.91 6.19
N THR A 116 12.93 -4.19 5.73
CA THR A 116 13.98 -4.82 6.54
C THR A 116 15.28 -4.06 6.40
N PHE A 117 15.88 -3.74 7.52
CA PHE A 117 17.14 -3.01 7.57
C PHE A 117 18.29 -3.97 7.78
N VAL A 118 19.31 -3.86 6.95
CA VAL A 118 20.52 -4.68 7.00
C VAL A 118 21.73 -3.76 7.10
N THR A 119 22.66 -4.09 8.00
CA THR A 119 23.90 -3.34 8.14
C THR A 119 24.92 -3.76 7.08
N ASN A 120 25.76 -2.82 6.67
CA ASN A 120 26.84 -3.08 5.75
C ASN A 120 28.09 -3.54 6.55
N GLY A 121 28.15 -4.85 6.88
CA GLY A 121 29.31 -5.48 7.52
C GLY A 121 29.61 -5.00 8.94
N GLY A 122 28.62 -4.55 9.68
CA GLY A 122 28.80 -3.94 10.99
C GLY A 122 29.04 -4.91 12.14
N ASP A 123 29.52 -4.37 13.25
CA ASP A 123 29.66 -5.04 14.54
C ASP A 123 28.30 -5.55 15.07
N TRP A 124 28.35 -6.47 16.04
CA TRP A 124 27.17 -6.98 16.72
C TRP A 124 26.19 -5.89 17.18
N SER A 125 26.71 -4.78 17.72
CA SER A 125 25.88 -3.66 18.17
C SER A 125 25.09 -3.00 17.03
N MET A 126 25.69 -2.87 15.85
CA MET A 126 25.02 -2.31 14.66
C MET A 126 23.95 -3.25 14.13
N GLN A 127 24.22 -4.57 14.13
CA GLN A 127 23.24 -5.58 13.74
C GLN A 127 22.01 -5.58 14.67
N LYS A 128 22.23 -5.41 15.99
CA LYS A 128 21.17 -5.25 16.98
C LYS A 128 20.32 -4.01 16.67
N LYS A 129 20.95 -2.88 16.43
CA LYS A 129 20.28 -1.63 16.09
C LYS A 129 19.49 -1.74 14.79
N ALA A 130 19.99 -2.45 13.77
CA ALA A 130 19.27 -2.70 12.53
C ALA A 130 18.02 -3.57 12.75
N LYS A 131 18.09 -4.56 13.63
CA LYS A 131 16.91 -5.35 14.04
C LYS A 131 15.88 -4.48 14.76
N LEU A 132 16.31 -3.62 15.69
CA LEU A 132 15.42 -2.67 16.36
C LEU A 132 14.80 -1.68 15.37
N LEU A 133 15.58 -1.17 14.42
CA LEU A 133 15.07 -0.29 13.36
C LEU A 133 14.03 -1.00 12.48
N THR A 134 14.23 -2.30 12.20
CA THR A 134 13.23 -3.11 11.47
C THR A 134 11.93 -3.22 12.26
N LYS A 135 11.99 -3.54 13.55
CA LYS A 135 10.81 -3.58 14.42
C LYS A 135 10.14 -2.21 14.54
N PHE A 136 10.93 -1.16 14.64
CA PHE A 136 10.45 0.22 14.69
C PHE A 136 9.68 0.61 13.43
N ALA A 137 10.22 0.30 12.25
CA ALA A 137 9.53 0.54 10.97
C ALA A 137 8.23 -0.27 10.86
N GLN A 138 8.21 -1.51 11.32
CA GLN A 138 6.98 -2.31 11.40
C GLN A 138 5.96 -1.71 12.39
N GLY A 139 6.44 -1.09 13.47
CA GLY A 139 5.59 -0.32 14.39
C GLY A 139 4.98 0.92 13.71
N VAL A 140 5.76 1.66 12.93
CA VAL A 140 5.26 2.77 12.09
C VAL A 140 4.19 2.27 11.12
N ASP A 141 4.42 1.11 10.47
CA ASP A 141 3.42 0.49 9.60
C ASP A 141 2.10 0.18 10.32
N TYR A 142 2.19 -0.28 11.56
CA TYR A 142 1.03 -0.60 12.36
C TYR A 142 0.25 0.65 12.78
N GLU A 143 0.93 1.68 13.27
CA GLU A 143 0.30 2.90 13.75
C GLU A 143 -0.32 3.71 12.61
N LEU A 144 0.40 3.90 11.51
CA LEU A 144 -0.02 4.75 10.39
C LEU A 144 -0.71 4.00 9.25
N LYS A 145 -0.78 2.65 9.32
CA LYS A 145 -1.35 1.80 8.25
C LYS A 145 -0.74 2.11 6.88
N VAL A 146 0.59 2.17 6.84
CA VAL A 146 1.35 2.58 5.64
C VAL A 146 0.96 1.75 4.42
N HIS A 147 0.73 0.44 4.58
CA HIS A 147 0.29 -0.42 3.49
C HIS A 147 -1.05 0.05 2.87
N ASP A 148 -2.05 0.40 3.68
CA ASP A 148 -3.34 0.87 3.19
C ASP A 148 -3.21 2.22 2.46
N LEU A 149 -2.35 3.11 2.96
CA LEU A 149 -2.05 4.39 2.33
C LEU A 149 -1.32 4.18 0.99
N ALA A 150 -0.36 3.26 0.94
CA ALA A 150 0.36 2.93 -0.29
C ALA A 150 -0.58 2.34 -1.36
N ILE A 151 -1.52 1.47 -0.98
CA ILE A 151 -2.54 0.95 -1.90
C ILE A 151 -3.49 2.05 -2.39
N ASN A 152 -3.84 3.01 -1.53
CA ASN A 152 -4.64 4.15 -1.96
C ASN A 152 -3.89 5.06 -2.95
N ALA A 153 -2.59 5.30 -2.72
CA ALA A 153 -1.74 6.02 -3.67
C ALA A 153 -1.60 5.25 -5.00
N PHE A 154 -1.50 3.92 -4.95
CA PHE A 154 -1.55 3.08 -6.14
C PHE A 154 -2.86 3.22 -6.91
N ARG A 155 -4.02 3.25 -6.21
CA ARG A 155 -5.32 3.52 -6.83
C ARG A 155 -5.33 4.85 -7.56
N ASP A 156 -4.79 5.90 -6.94
CA ASP A 156 -4.69 7.21 -7.53
C ASP A 156 -3.84 7.19 -8.79
N ALA A 157 -2.69 6.52 -8.73
CA ALA A 157 -1.83 6.34 -9.88
C ALA A 157 -2.50 5.53 -11.00
N ALA A 158 -3.25 4.50 -10.69
CA ALA A 158 -4.00 3.73 -11.68
C ALA A 158 -5.09 4.57 -12.37
N VAL A 159 -5.72 5.50 -11.66
CA VAL A 159 -6.75 6.40 -12.21
C VAL A 159 -6.11 7.57 -12.96
N TRP A 160 -5.15 8.26 -12.35
CA TRP A 160 -4.63 9.56 -12.81
C TRP A 160 -3.23 9.52 -13.39
N GLY A 161 -2.51 8.39 -13.25
CA GLY A 161 -1.12 8.25 -13.66
C GLY A 161 -0.13 8.33 -12.51
N ASP A 162 -0.43 9.11 -11.49
CA ASP A 162 0.43 9.40 -10.35
C ASP A 162 -0.32 9.28 -9.04
N GLY A 163 0.36 8.79 -8.01
CA GLY A 163 -0.12 8.78 -6.63
C GLY A 163 0.95 9.36 -5.71
N PHE A 164 0.55 10.22 -4.79
CA PHE A 164 1.45 10.90 -3.89
C PHE A 164 1.04 10.73 -2.44
N LEU A 165 2.03 10.54 -1.58
CA LEU A 165 1.88 10.59 -0.13
C LEU A 165 2.78 11.67 0.42
N HIS A 166 2.22 12.61 1.16
CA HIS A 166 2.93 13.65 1.87
C HIS A 166 3.32 13.16 3.25
N ILE A 167 4.61 13.19 3.56
CA ILE A 167 5.17 12.69 4.80
C ILE A 167 5.79 13.88 5.54
N PHE A 168 5.27 14.18 6.72
CA PHE A 168 5.64 15.39 7.44
C PHE A 168 5.44 15.27 8.95
N ASN A 169 5.99 16.22 9.68
CA ASN A 169 5.79 16.37 11.11
C ASN A 169 4.50 17.17 11.38
N LYS A 170 3.54 16.56 12.05
CA LYS A 170 2.30 17.20 12.51
C LYS A 170 2.29 17.24 14.02
N ASP A 171 2.48 18.42 14.59
CA ASP A 171 2.45 18.65 16.04
C ASP A 171 3.39 17.70 16.83
N GLY A 172 4.56 17.42 16.28
CA GLY A 172 5.53 16.54 16.89
C GLY A 172 5.20 15.05 16.78
N ARG A 173 4.35 14.67 15.84
CA ARG A 173 4.08 13.28 15.44
C ARG A 173 4.26 13.11 13.94
N LEU A 174 4.74 11.95 13.55
CA LEU A 174 4.80 11.58 12.14
C LEU A 174 3.39 11.47 11.56
N ALA A 175 3.16 12.14 10.44
CA ALA A 175 1.92 12.05 9.69
C ALA A 175 2.20 11.68 8.24
N ILE A 176 1.33 10.86 7.66
CA ILE A 176 1.32 10.52 6.24
C ILE A 176 -0.07 10.84 5.72
N GLU A 177 -0.15 11.76 4.79
CA GLU A 177 -1.41 12.18 4.18
C GLU A 177 -1.38 11.92 2.67
N ARG A 178 -2.51 11.48 2.12
CA ARG A 178 -2.67 11.32 0.68
C ARG A 178 -2.75 12.69 0.02
N GLU A 179 -1.92 12.92 -1.01
CA GLU A 179 -1.96 14.15 -1.79
C GLU A 179 -2.48 13.87 -3.22
N LEU A 180 -3.36 14.72 -3.70
CA LEU A 180 -3.93 14.56 -5.02
C LEU A 180 -2.97 15.07 -6.10
N PRO A 181 -2.82 14.37 -7.24
CA PRO A 181 -1.98 14.83 -8.36
C PRO A 181 -2.36 16.20 -8.93
N HIS A 182 -3.60 16.63 -8.71
CA HIS A 182 -4.13 17.92 -9.13
C HIS A 182 -3.48 19.09 -8.41
N ASN A 183 -3.02 18.87 -7.18
CA ASN A 183 -2.47 19.90 -6.31
C ASN A 183 -0.96 20.07 -6.48
N LEU A 184 -0.28 19.12 -7.10
CA LEU A 184 1.18 19.12 -7.24
C LEU A 184 1.61 19.54 -8.63
N TRP A 185 2.58 20.44 -8.69
CA TRP A 185 3.03 21.11 -9.90
C TRP A 185 4.55 21.07 -10.00
N VAL A 186 5.05 20.57 -11.11
CA VAL A 186 6.48 20.49 -11.44
C VAL A 186 6.69 21.00 -12.85
N ASP A 187 7.78 21.70 -13.11
CA ASP A 187 8.15 22.07 -14.47
C ASP A 187 8.53 20.84 -15.27
N GLN A 188 7.76 20.54 -16.31
CA GLN A 188 7.98 19.35 -17.14
C GLN A 188 9.26 19.42 -17.97
N VAL A 189 9.69 20.61 -18.36
CA VAL A 189 10.93 20.77 -19.14
C VAL A 189 12.13 20.49 -18.26
N GLU A 190 12.13 20.95 -17.02
CA GLU A 190 13.14 20.60 -16.03
C GLU A 190 13.17 19.09 -15.79
N ALA A 191 12.00 18.47 -15.61
CA ALA A 191 11.85 17.04 -15.36
C ALA A 191 12.28 16.14 -16.52
N LEU A 192 12.22 16.62 -17.77
CA LEU A 192 12.75 15.91 -18.95
C LEU A 192 14.28 15.88 -18.98
N VAL A 193 14.92 16.95 -18.54
CA VAL A 193 16.39 17.08 -18.55
C VAL A 193 17.02 16.38 -17.35
N GLY A 194 16.36 16.38 -16.20
CA GLY A 194 16.86 15.79 -14.97
C GLY A 194 15.80 15.68 -13.88
N PRO A 195 16.16 15.27 -12.66
CA PRO A 195 15.26 15.37 -11.52
C PRO A 195 14.86 16.82 -11.28
N PRO A 196 13.57 17.13 -11.12
CA PRO A 196 13.12 18.50 -10.85
C PRO A 196 13.68 18.97 -9.50
N ARG A 197 14.03 20.24 -9.45
CA ARG A 197 14.59 20.86 -8.25
C ARG A 197 13.58 21.74 -7.52
N SER A 198 12.50 22.12 -8.21
CA SER A 198 11.41 22.88 -7.63
C SER A 198 10.11 22.12 -7.77
N LEU A 199 9.33 22.11 -6.69
CA LEU A 199 7.99 21.55 -6.64
C LEU A 199 7.06 22.57 -6.00
N TYR A 200 5.85 22.69 -6.52
CA TYR A 200 4.83 23.58 -5.99
C TYR A 200 3.59 22.76 -5.63
N ARG A 201 2.92 23.17 -4.54
CA ARG A 201 1.68 22.59 -4.07
C ARG A 201 0.62 23.66 -3.88
N THR A 202 -0.59 23.37 -4.31
CA THR A 202 -1.76 24.19 -4.01
C THR A 202 -2.54 23.55 -2.88
N MET A 203 -2.67 24.21 -1.76
CA MET A 203 -3.44 23.75 -0.60
C MET A 203 -4.71 24.57 -0.44
N ILE A 204 -5.80 23.90 -0.17
CA ILE A 204 -7.07 24.53 0.17
C ILE A 204 -7.41 24.13 1.59
N MET A 205 -7.54 25.12 2.47
CA MET A 205 -7.80 24.89 3.87
C MET A 205 -8.85 25.85 4.43
N ASP A 206 -9.42 25.49 5.57
CA ASP A 206 -10.30 26.40 6.29
C ASP A 206 -9.51 27.59 6.84
N ARG A 207 -10.11 28.76 6.76
CA ARG A 207 -9.48 30.03 7.18
C ARG A 207 -9.13 30.03 8.67
N GLY A 208 -9.99 29.46 9.53
CA GLY A 208 -9.72 29.34 10.96
C GLY A 208 -8.50 28.48 11.24
N ILE A 209 -8.41 27.30 10.58
CA ILE A 209 -7.24 26.41 10.68
C ILE A 209 -5.98 27.11 10.17
N ALA A 210 -6.09 27.87 9.07
CA ALA A 210 -4.95 28.61 8.53
C ALA A 210 -4.43 29.69 9.50
N CYS A 211 -5.32 30.39 10.22
CA CYS A 211 -4.91 31.35 11.24
C CYS A 211 -4.23 30.68 12.45
N GLU A 212 -4.65 29.46 12.81
CA GLU A 212 -3.99 28.70 13.87
C GLU A 212 -2.60 28.20 13.45
N LEU A 213 -2.47 27.72 12.21
CA LEU A 213 -1.20 27.23 11.68
C LEU A 213 -0.19 28.36 11.37
N PHE A 214 -0.69 29.50 10.91
CA PHE A 214 0.13 30.63 10.46
C PHE A 214 -0.28 31.94 11.16
N PRO A 215 -0.06 32.05 12.48
CA PRO A 215 -0.48 33.23 13.22
C PRO A 215 0.20 34.52 12.76
N GLU A 216 1.39 34.43 12.17
CA GLU A 216 2.12 35.57 11.61
C GLU A 216 1.45 36.17 10.37
N LEU A 217 0.59 35.42 9.69
CA LEU A 217 -0.13 35.80 8.49
C LEU A 217 -1.63 36.06 8.71
N GLU A 218 -2.09 36.13 9.96
CA GLU A 218 -3.52 36.22 10.30
C GLU A 218 -4.23 37.36 9.56
N GLU A 219 -3.62 38.55 9.49
CA GLU A 219 -4.20 39.74 8.82
C GLU A 219 -4.41 39.47 7.33
N GLN A 220 -3.42 38.89 6.64
CA GLN A 220 -3.48 38.53 5.22
C GLN A 220 -4.46 37.40 4.96
N ILE A 221 -4.51 36.39 5.84
CA ILE A 221 -5.45 35.30 5.77
C ILE A 221 -6.88 35.81 5.86
N MET A 222 -7.15 36.73 6.77
CA MET A 222 -8.49 37.32 6.96
C MET A 222 -8.93 38.18 5.76
N THR A 223 -8.00 38.81 5.06
CA THR A 223 -8.28 39.63 3.87
C THR A 223 -8.23 38.85 2.55
N SER A 224 -7.78 37.56 2.57
CA SER A 224 -7.66 36.74 1.37
C SER A 224 -9.02 36.46 0.73
N SER A 225 -9.05 36.48 -0.61
CA SER A 225 -10.22 36.07 -1.38
C SER A 225 -10.43 34.54 -1.28
N PRO A 226 -11.68 34.06 -1.32
CA PRO A 226 -11.93 32.63 -1.40
C PRO A 226 -11.35 32.07 -2.71
N PRO A 227 -10.89 30.81 -2.72
CA PRO A 227 -10.31 30.18 -3.90
C PRO A 227 -11.29 30.23 -5.07
N SER A 228 -10.78 30.56 -6.26
CA SER A 228 -11.57 30.62 -7.50
C SER A 228 -11.96 29.21 -7.97
N TYR A 229 -12.91 28.59 -7.32
CA TYR A 229 -13.49 27.31 -7.78
C TYR A 229 -14.22 27.40 -9.13
N ASN A 230 -14.38 28.59 -9.68
CA ASN A 230 -14.99 28.77 -11.00
C ASN A 230 -14.22 28.07 -12.11
N GLU A 231 -12.91 27.90 -11.98
CA GLU A 231 -12.07 27.17 -12.94
C GLU A 231 -12.21 25.64 -12.77
N ILE A 232 -12.59 25.18 -11.58
CA ILE A 232 -12.73 23.75 -11.25
C ILE A 232 -14.17 23.27 -11.40
N GLY A 233 -15.09 24.08 -11.92
CA GLY A 233 -16.45 23.66 -12.26
C GLY A 233 -17.57 24.29 -11.46
N GLY A 234 -17.36 25.45 -10.85
CA GLY A 234 -18.45 26.29 -10.36
C GLY A 234 -19.30 25.69 -9.23
N VAL A 235 -18.73 24.85 -8.39
CA VAL A 235 -19.38 24.41 -7.18
C VAL A 235 -19.16 25.46 -6.10
N GLY A 236 -20.23 26.17 -5.74
CA GLY A 236 -20.18 27.06 -4.59
C GLY A 236 -19.98 26.24 -3.31
N THR A 237 -19.08 26.67 -2.45
CA THR A 237 -18.92 26.14 -1.11
C THR A 237 -19.50 27.10 -0.09
N SER A 238 -20.08 26.56 0.99
CA SER A 238 -20.47 27.33 2.17
C SER A 238 -19.32 27.44 3.18
N ALA A 239 -18.23 26.72 2.96
CA ALA A 239 -17.06 26.74 3.83
C ALA A 239 -16.20 27.98 3.57
N ASN A 240 -15.61 28.51 4.65
CA ASN A 240 -14.73 29.67 4.59
C ASN A 240 -13.31 29.21 4.26
N LEU A 241 -13.06 28.91 2.98
CA LEU A 241 -11.79 28.35 2.50
C LEU A 241 -10.86 29.43 1.95
N ILE A 242 -9.57 29.16 2.10
CA ILE A 242 -8.49 29.93 1.47
C ILE A 242 -7.60 29.00 0.65
N GLU A 243 -6.90 29.57 -0.32
CA GLU A 243 -5.85 28.90 -1.08
C GLU A 243 -4.49 29.36 -0.57
N ALA A 244 -3.67 28.41 -0.15
CA ALA A 244 -2.26 28.59 0.17
C ALA A 244 -1.41 27.90 -0.90
N ARG A 245 -0.29 28.50 -1.26
CA ARG A 245 0.66 27.99 -2.26
C ARG A 245 1.98 27.69 -1.58
N GLU A 246 2.35 26.47 -1.63
CA GLU A 246 3.56 25.95 -1.01
C GLU A 246 4.59 25.60 -2.09
N ALA A 247 5.85 25.92 -1.83
CA ALA A 247 6.92 25.75 -2.81
C ALA A 247 8.19 25.22 -2.14
N TRP A 248 8.80 24.22 -2.74
CA TRP A 248 10.09 23.67 -2.34
C TRP A 248 11.12 23.87 -3.43
N HIS A 249 12.32 24.22 -3.04
CA HIS A 249 13.50 24.18 -3.88
C HIS A 249 14.58 23.35 -3.19
N LEU A 250 15.07 22.32 -3.88
CA LEU A 250 16.08 21.41 -3.34
C LEU A 250 17.47 22.06 -3.37
N PRO A 251 18.33 21.83 -2.35
CA PRO A 251 19.68 22.37 -2.32
C PRO A 251 20.52 21.87 -3.50
N SER A 252 21.39 22.71 -4.03
CA SER A 252 22.22 22.41 -5.21
C SER A 252 23.22 21.30 -4.98
N SER A 253 23.73 21.16 -3.76
CA SER A 253 24.60 20.07 -3.31
C SER A 253 24.57 19.97 -1.81
N LYS A 254 24.99 18.82 -1.25
CA LYS A 254 25.12 18.64 0.21
C LYS A 254 26.04 19.74 0.78
N GLY A 255 25.46 20.60 1.63
CA GLY A 255 26.16 21.70 2.29
C GLY A 255 26.04 23.09 1.62
N THR A 256 25.24 23.22 0.56
CA THR A 256 24.82 24.57 0.08
C THR A 256 23.51 24.95 0.74
N ASN A 257 23.42 26.18 1.24
CA ASN A 257 22.22 26.72 1.89
C ASN A 257 21.34 27.45 0.86
N ASP A 258 21.14 26.85 -0.31
CA ASP A 258 20.28 27.40 -1.37
C ASP A 258 18.93 26.66 -1.48
N GLY A 259 18.66 25.70 -0.62
CA GLY A 259 17.36 25.05 -0.49
C GLY A 259 16.38 25.94 0.28
N LEU A 260 15.13 25.98 -0.20
CA LEU A 260 14.09 26.82 0.38
C LEU A 260 12.75 26.09 0.40
N HIS A 261 12.05 26.20 1.52
CA HIS A 261 10.65 25.86 1.67
C HIS A 261 9.88 27.16 1.97
N ALA A 262 8.80 27.39 1.25
CA ALA A 262 8.04 28.63 1.41
C ALA A 262 6.53 28.37 1.25
N ILE A 263 5.73 29.02 2.10
CA ILE A 263 4.28 29.00 2.05
C ILE A 263 3.80 30.43 1.78
N ALA A 264 3.18 30.65 0.65
CA ALA A 264 2.65 31.94 0.22
C ALA A 264 1.12 31.96 0.34
N ILE A 265 0.59 33.00 0.97
CA ILE A 265 -0.84 33.30 1.04
C ILE A 265 -1.01 34.73 0.53
N ASN A 266 -1.60 34.90 -0.63
CA ASN A 266 -1.61 36.19 -1.39
C ASN A 266 -0.17 36.74 -1.58
N ASP A 267 0.10 37.92 -1.04
CA ASP A 267 1.40 38.62 -1.15
C ASP A 267 2.31 38.40 0.07
N ALA A 268 1.88 37.62 1.03
CA ALA A 268 2.66 37.29 2.21
C ALA A 268 3.24 35.88 2.11
N VAL A 269 4.40 35.67 2.70
CA VAL A 269 5.14 34.42 2.64
C VAL A 269 5.83 34.13 3.97
N ILE A 270 5.78 32.88 4.38
CA ILE A 270 6.66 32.29 5.40
C ILE A 270 7.67 31.43 4.64
N ALA A 271 8.95 31.62 4.91
CA ALA A 271 10.02 30.91 4.23
C ALA A 271 11.03 30.39 5.26
N GLU A 272 11.46 29.16 5.06
CA GLU A 272 12.47 28.50 5.88
C GLU A 272 13.51 27.80 5.01
N GLU A 273 14.70 27.59 5.55
CA GLU A 273 15.76 26.85 4.87
C GLU A 273 15.36 25.37 4.73
N TYR A 274 15.46 24.83 3.51
CA TYR A 274 15.21 23.43 3.24
C TYR A 274 16.54 22.68 3.03
N LYS A 275 16.78 21.65 3.85
CA LYS A 275 18.08 20.96 3.91
C LYS A 275 18.10 19.62 3.22
N ASP A 276 16.93 19.01 3.03
CA ASP A 276 16.79 17.70 2.41
C ASP A 276 17.04 17.73 0.91
N ASP A 277 17.60 16.65 0.38
CA ASP A 277 17.86 16.45 -1.04
C ASP A 277 16.68 15.80 -1.80
N TYR A 278 15.53 15.67 -1.17
CA TYR A 278 14.29 15.10 -1.71
C TYR A 278 13.07 15.95 -1.31
N PHE A 279 11.98 15.82 -2.05
CA PHE A 279 10.70 16.44 -1.67
C PHE A 279 9.96 15.59 -0.63
N PRO A 280 9.17 16.18 0.28
CA PRO A 280 8.44 15.45 1.33
C PRO A 280 7.23 14.68 0.77
N PHE A 281 7.34 14.21 -0.48
CA PHE A 281 6.31 13.46 -1.19
C PHE A 281 6.89 12.15 -1.72
N ALA A 282 6.39 11.04 -1.22
CA ALA A 282 6.63 9.77 -1.88
C ALA A 282 5.75 9.70 -3.14
N HIS A 283 6.35 9.39 -4.29
CA HIS A 283 5.70 9.40 -5.60
C HIS A 283 5.65 8.00 -6.21
N PHE A 284 4.44 7.53 -6.49
CA PHE A 284 4.19 6.33 -7.28
C PHE A 284 3.76 6.71 -8.69
N CYS A 285 4.53 6.32 -9.70
CA CYS A 285 4.21 6.52 -11.11
C CYS A 285 3.72 5.22 -11.74
N TYR A 286 2.49 5.18 -12.24
CA TYR A 286 1.85 3.97 -12.76
C TYR A 286 2.59 3.36 -13.97
N THR A 287 3.06 4.19 -14.89
CA THR A 287 3.74 3.71 -16.11
C THR A 287 5.22 3.36 -15.93
N GLY A 288 5.84 3.77 -14.82
CA GLY A 288 7.24 3.50 -14.49
C GLY A 288 8.30 4.10 -15.42
N ALA A 289 7.92 4.57 -16.58
CA ALA A 289 8.80 5.19 -17.57
C ALA A 289 8.58 6.70 -17.67
N ALA A 290 8.39 7.35 -16.51
CA ALA A 290 7.99 8.74 -16.40
C ALA A 290 8.82 9.70 -17.28
N ARG A 291 10.11 9.46 -17.46
CA ARG A 291 10.97 10.35 -18.25
C ARG A 291 10.61 10.46 -19.74
N LEU A 292 9.98 9.43 -20.32
CA LEU A 292 9.50 9.50 -21.71
C LEU A 292 8.26 10.38 -21.87
N LEU A 293 7.47 10.49 -20.80
CA LEU A 293 6.21 11.26 -20.75
C LEU A 293 6.34 12.56 -19.93
N GLY A 294 7.52 12.86 -19.41
CA GLY A 294 7.77 13.95 -18.45
C GLY A 294 7.79 13.43 -17.00
N TYR A 295 7.43 14.29 -16.06
CA TYR A 295 7.37 13.97 -14.64
C TYR A 295 6.18 13.07 -14.28
N TYR A 296 5.05 13.33 -14.92
CA TYR A 296 3.79 12.66 -14.63
C TYR A 296 3.61 11.40 -15.46
N GLY A 297 3.02 10.39 -14.81
CA GLY A 297 2.70 9.12 -15.43
C GLY A 297 1.40 9.13 -16.22
N GLN A 298 1.12 8.00 -16.86
CA GLN A 298 -0.12 7.74 -17.58
C GLN A 298 -0.88 6.61 -16.88
N GLY A 299 -2.11 6.87 -16.44
CA GLY A 299 -2.95 5.90 -15.74
C GLY A 299 -3.68 4.93 -16.66
N ALA A 300 -4.24 3.87 -16.08
CA ALA A 300 -5.06 2.90 -16.81
C ALA A 300 -6.30 3.54 -17.44
N CYS A 301 -6.93 4.52 -16.78
CA CYS A 301 -8.08 5.24 -17.33
C CYS A 301 -7.74 5.94 -18.65
N GLU A 302 -6.60 6.62 -18.72
CA GLU A 302 -6.16 7.30 -19.93
C GLU A 302 -5.88 6.31 -21.06
N ARG A 303 -5.22 5.19 -20.75
CA ARG A 303 -4.91 4.13 -21.71
C ARG A 303 -6.16 3.46 -22.26
N LEU A 304 -7.19 3.28 -21.44
CA LEU A 304 -8.47 2.66 -21.81
C LEU A 304 -9.48 3.64 -22.38
N GLN A 305 -9.24 4.95 -22.33
CA GLN A 305 -10.18 6.01 -22.67
C GLN A 305 -10.89 5.79 -24.02
N ASN A 306 -10.12 5.49 -25.06
CA ASN A 306 -10.67 5.33 -26.42
C ASN A 306 -11.54 4.07 -26.53
N ILE A 307 -11.10 2.95 -25.93
CA ILE A 307 -11.86 1.69 -25.91
C ILE A 307 -13.16 1.89 -25.13
N GLN A 308 -13.09 2.48 -23.95
CA GLN A 308 -14.25 2.76 -23.11
C GLN A 308 -15.26 3.66 -23.83
N GLY A 309 -14.78 4.70 -24.50
CA GLY A 309 -15.61 5.61 -25.28
C GLY A 309 -16.34 4.90 -26.42
N GLU A 310 -15.65 4.01 -27.12
CA GLU A 310 -16.24 3.26 -28.25
C GLU A 310 -17.23 2.19 -27.76
N VAL A 311 -16.93 1.49 -26.65
CA VAL A 311 -17.88 0.55 -26.02
C VAL A 311 -19.18 1.28 -25.66
N ASN A 312 -19.09 2.42 -24.97
CA ASN A 312 -20.27 3.18 -24.55
C ASN A 312 -21.05 3.73 -25.75
N ARG A 313 -20.38 4.18 -26.83
CA ARG A 313 -21.00 4.65 -28.06
C ARG A 313 -21.82 3.54 -28.73
N ASN A 314 -21.21 2.35 -28.86
CA ASN A 314 -21.88 1.20 -29.47
C ASN A 314 -23.06 0.71 -28.61
N MET A 315 -22.93 0.67 -27.31
CA MET A 315 -24.01 0.30 -26.39
C MET A 315 -25.21 1.26 -26.50
N ILE A 316 -24.96 2.56 -26.57
CA ILE A 316 -26.03 3.56 -26.78
C ILE A 316 -26.68 3.37 -28.14
N THR A 317 -25.91 3.04 -29.17
CA THR A 317 -26.45 2.79 -30.52
C THR A 317 -27.36 1.56 -30.54
N VAL A 318 -26.92 0.47 -29.90
CA VAL A 318 -27.72 -0.75 -29.72
C VAL A 318 -29.01 -0.45 -28.94
N GLN A 319 -28.91 0.28 -27.83
CA GLN A 319 -30.07 0.66 -27.02
C GLN A 319 -31.10 1.44 -27.85
N LYS A 320 -30.65 2.43 -28.61
CA LYS A 320 -31.54 3.21 -29.51
C LYS A 320 -32.19 2.34 -30.59
N ALA A 321 -31.40 1.45 -31.20
CA ALA A 321 -31.90 0.55 -32.23
C ALA A 321 -32.92 -0.44 -31.67
N LEU A 322 -32.71 -0.97 -30.45
CA LEU A 322 -33.68 -1.81 -29.76
C LEU A 322 -34.98 -1.06 -29.47
N TRP A 323 -34.92 0.17 -28.99
CA TRP A 323 -36.10 0.99 -28.75
C TRP A 323 -36.84 1.30 -30.05
N MET A 324 -36.10 1.61 -31.12
CA MET A 324 -36.71 1.86 -32.44
C MET A 324 -37.33 0.61 -33.04
N GLY A 325 -36.72 -0.57 -32.83
CA GLY A 325 -37.24 -1.85 -33.29
C GLY A 325 -38.41 -2.37 -32.46
N ALA A 326 -38.42 -2.07 -31.15
CA ALA A 326 -39.55 -2.45 -30.28
C ALA A 326 -40.83 -1.64 -30.53
N THR A 327 -40.70 -0.46 -31.17
CA THR A 327 -41.82 0.42 -31.44
C THR A 327 -42.13 0.40 -32.93
N ALA A 328 -43.21 -0.27 -33.34
CA ALA A 328 -43.68 -0.26 -34.73
C ALA A 328 -44.03 1.17 -35.14
N LYS A 329 -43.49 1.61 -36.27
CA LYS A 329 -43.87 2.89 -36.88
C LYS A 329 -45.04 2.68 -37.82
N VAL A 330 -46.04 3.52 -37.69
CA VAL A 330 -47.22 3.49 -38.53
C VAL A 330 -47.12 4.61 -39.56
N PHE A 331 -47.09 4.25 -40.82
CA PHE A 331 -47.17 5.23 -41.91
C PHE A 331 -48.64 5.39 -42.30
N LEU A 332 -49.15 6.60 -42.14
CA LEU A 332 -50.47 7.00 -42.51
C LEU A 332 -50.40 7.94 -43.71
N GLU A 333 -51.22 7.67 -44.74
CA GLU A 333 -51.37 8.62 -45.83
C GLU A 333 -52.10 9.86 -45.31
N ASN A 334 -51.72 11.05 -45.76
CA ASN A 334 -52.31 12.32 -45.33
C ASN A 334 -53.81 12.41 -45.67
N SER A 335 -54.30 11.63 -46.66
CA SER A 335 -55.69 11.50 -47.03
C SER A 335 -56.49 10.53 -46.17
N SER A 336 -55.83 9.75 -45.32
CA SER A 336 -56.48 8.72 -44.49
C SER A 336 -57.30 9.34 -43.37
N LYS A 337 -58.54 8.84 -43.19
CA LYS A 337 -59.46 9.23 -42.11
C LYS A 337 -59.28 8.38 -40.84
N VAL A 338 -58.09 7.74 -40.64
CA VAL A 338 -57.79 6.98 -39.44
C VAL A 338 -57.58 7.94 -38.26
N VAL A 339 -58.35 7.73 -37.21
CA VAL A 339 -58.23 8.53 -35.98
C VAL A 339 -57.02 8.06 -35.23
N SER A 340 -55.99 8.93 -35.00
CA SER A 340 -54.75 8.62 -34.35
C SER A 340 -54.91 8.08 -32.92
N GLN A 341 -56.02 8.39 -32.25
CA GLN A 341 -56.35 7.88 -30.91
C GLN A 341 -56.59 6.36 -30.88
N HIS A 342 -57.00 5.76 -32.04
CA HIS A 342 -57.18 4.31 -32.14
C HIS A 342 -55.91 3.54 -32.40
N LEU A 343 -54.79 4.22 -32.60
CA LEU A 343 -53.46 3.63 -32.76
C LEU A 343 -52.65 3.63 -31.44
N ASN A 344 -53.35 3.71 -30.31
CA ASN A 344 -52.75 3.56 -28.99
C ASN A 344 -52.23 2.14 -28.79
N ASN A 345 -51.29 1.98 -27.84
CA ASN A 345 -50.79 0.66 -27.42
C ASN A 345 -51.85 -0.22 -26.71
N ASP A 346 -53.08 0.25 -26.58
CA ASP A 346 -54.19 -0.56 -26.08
C ASP A 346 -54.54 -1.66 -27.09
N VAL A 347 -54.70 -2.87 -26.57
CA VAL A 347 -55.02 -4.07 -27.37
C VAL A 347 -56.46 -3.96 -27.93
N LEU A 348 -56.66 -3.09 -28.92
CA LEU A 348 -57.88 -3.04 -29.64
C LEU A 348 -57.77 -3.91 -30.89
N PRO A 349 -58.61 -4.99 -31.03
CA PRO A 349 -58.45 -5.97 -32.10
C PRO A 349 -58.93 -5.46 -33.44
N ILE A 350 -59.66 -4.33 -33.51
CA ILE A 350 -60.28 -3.82 -34.72
C ILE A 350 -60.04 -2.32 -34.86
N ILE A 351 -59.40 -1.92 -35.96
CA ILE A 351 -59.16 -0.52 -36.33
C ILE A 351 -59.95 -0.25 -37.60
N HIS A 352 -60.95 0.65 -37.53
CA HIS A 352 -61.74 1.08 -38.72
C HIS A 352 -60.93 2.16 -39.47
N TYR A 353 -60.72 1.98 -40.74
CA TYR A 353 -60.06 2.94 -41.61
C TYR A 353 -60.83 3.18 -42.91
N THR A 354 -60.62 4.32 -43.54
CA THR A 354 -61.16 4.67 -44.87
C THR A 354 -59.95 5.14 -45.71
N GLY A 355 -59.83 4.58 -46.92
CA GLY A 355 -58.71 4.84 -47.81
C GLY A 355 -57.65 3.71 -47.79
N GLN A 356 -56.39 4.03 -47.97
CA GLN A 356 -55.33 3.03 -48.00
C GLN A 356 -54.98 2.55 -46.58
N ALA A 357 -54.76 1.24 -46.38
CA ALA A 357 -54.48 0.66 -45.07
C ALA A 357 -53.19 1.20 -44.50
N PRO A 358 -53.14 1.46 -43.19
CA PRO A 358 -51.87 1.87 -42.55
C PRO A 358 -50.78 0.80 -42.74
N ILE A 359 -49.54 1.23 -43.03
CA ILE A 359 -48.41 0.35 -43.17
C ILE A 359 -47.66 0.38 -41.83
N PHE A 360 -47.58 -0.78 -41.18
CA PHE A 360 -46.74 -0.97 -39.98
C PHE A 360 -45.35 -1.36 -40.42
N TYR A 361 -44.36 -0.51 -40.10
CA TYR A 361 -42.96 -0.76 -40.37
C TYR A 361 -42.22 -1.01 -39.08
N THR A 362 -41.65 -2.18 -38.93
CA THR A 362 -40.75 -2.51 -37.84
C THR A 362 -39.32 -2.39 -38.38
N PRO A 363 -38.50 -1.47 -37.89
CA PRO A 363 -37.10 -1.37 -38.31
C PRO A 363 -36.39 -2.71 -38.08
N PRO A 364 -35.40 -3.07 -38.91
CA PRO A 364 -34.62 -4.28 -38.69
C PRO A 364 -33.87 -4.18 -37.34
N LEU A 365 -33.84 -5.29 -36.62
CA LEU A 365 -33.09 -5.42 -35.38
C LEU A 365 -31.58 -5.24 -35.63
N VAL A 366 -30.86 -4.92 -34.57
CA VAL A 366 -29.39 -4.76 -34.59
C VAL A 366 -28.72 -6.05 -35.08
N GLN A 367 -27.77 -5.91 -35.98
CA GLN A 367 -27.02 -7.05 -36.50
C GLN A 367 -26.20 -7.72 -35.40
N PRO A 368 -26.11 -9.06 -35.33
CA PRO A 368 -25.36 -9.79 -34.30
C PRO A 368 -23.88 -9.42 -34.23
N GLU A 369 -23.29 -8.95 -35.34
CA GLU A 369 -21.90 -8.55 -35.45
C GLU A 369 -21.54 -7.37 -34.52
N ILE A 370 -22.51 -6.50 -34.22
CA ILE A 370 -22.30 -5.35 -33.30
C ILE A 370 -22.10 -5.84 -31.87
N TYR A 371 -22.83 -6.86 -31.43
CA TYR A 371 -22.63 -7.46 -30.11
C TYR A 371 -21.24 -8.12 -30.00
N GLN A 372 -20.86 -8.89 -31.03
CA GLN A 372 -19.52 -9.51 -31.08
C GLN A 372 -18.41 -8.45 -31.08
N TRP A 373 -18.65 -7.32 -31.75
CA TRP A 373 -17.69 -6.21 -31.74
C TRP A 373 -17.55 -5.59 -30.37
N ILE A 374 -18.64 -5.35 -29.64
CA ILE A 374 -18.64 -4.84 -28.26
C ILE A 374 -17.85 -5.80 -27.35
N ASP A 375 -18.15 -7.10 -27.41
CA ASP A 375 -17.45 -8.12 -26.62
C ASP A 375 -15.95 -8.15 -26.95
N SER A 376 -15.61 -8.05 -28.25
CA SER A 376 -14.21 -7.97 -28.69
C SER A 376 -13.49 -6.72 -28.18
N LEU A 377 -14.17 -5.57 -28.10
CA LEU A 377 -13.61 -4.34 -27.55
C LEU A 377 -13.33 -4.47 -26.05
N ILE A 378 -14.28 -5.06 -25.32
CA ILE A 378 -14.15 -5.32 -23.87
C ILE A 378 -12.95 -6.24 -23.63
N ASP A 379 -12.85 -7.35 -24.37
CA ASP A 379 -11.71 -8.27 -24.29
C ASP A 379 -10.38 -7.60 -24.59
N LYS A 380 -10.32 -6.75 -25.62
CA LYS A 380 -9.13 -5.98 -25.96
C LYS A 380 -8.74 -5.02 -24.84
N GLY A 381 -9.73 -4.39 -24.17
CA GLY A 381 -9.48 -3.52 -23.04
C GLY A 381 -8.83 -4.26 -21.86
N TYR A 382 -9.35 -5.41 -21.48
CA TYR A 382 -8.71 -6.24 -20.44
C TYR A 382 -7.30 -6.67 -20.84
N ARG A 383 -7.10 -7.12 -22.08
CA ARG A 383 -5.77 -7.54 -22.58
C ARG A 383 -4.76 -6.41 -22.62
N GLN A 384 -5.19 -5.17 -22.87
CA GLN A 384 -4.32 -4.00 -22.89
C GLN A 384 -3.65 -3.75 -21.55
N GLU A 385 -4.41 -3.87 -20.46
CA GLU A 385 -3.90 -3.73 -19.09
C GLU A 385 -3.36 -5.05 -18.50
N GLY A 386 -3.42 -6.15 -19.25
CA GLY A 386 -2.88 -7.44 -18.84
C GLY A 386 -3.76 -8.23 -17.88
N VAL A 387 -4.98 -7.78 -17.66
CA VAL A 387 -5.94 -8.44 -16.77
C VAL A 387 -6.64 -9.57 -17.52
N SER A 388 -6.66 -10.79 -16.96
CA SER A 388 -7.36 -11.92 -17.58
C SER A 388 -8.85 -11.93 -17.22
N PRO A 389 -9.71 -12.55 -18.07
CA PRO A 389 -11.11 -12.76 -17.72
C PRO A 389 -11.30 -13.60 -16.45
N LEU A 390 -10.36 -14.47 -16.13
CA LEU A 390 -10.37 -15.26 -14.90
C LEU A 390 -10.28 -14.35 -13.67
N SER A 391 -9.33 -13.39 -13.67
CA SER A 391 -9.11 -12.48 -12.55
C SER A 391 -10.19 -11.41 -12.42
N SER A 392 -10.71 -10.91 -13.55
CA SER A 392 -11.70 -9.81 -13.56
C SER A 392 -13.15 -10.27 -13.41
N GLN A 393 -13.49 -11.45 -13.94
CA GLN A 393 -14.86 -11.92 -14.05
C GLN A 393 -15.10 -13.26 -13.35
N GLY A 394 -14.05 -13.92 -12.87
CA GLY A 394 -14.12 -15.27 -12.30
C GLY A 394 -14.51 -16.34 -13.34
N VAL A 395 -14.41 -16.01 -14.64
CA VAL A 395 -14.80 -16.93 -15.73
C VAL A 395 -13.64 -17.86 -16.04
N LYS A 396 -13.88 -19.14 -15.81
CA LYS A 396 -12.91 -20.20 -16.12
C LYS A 396 -12.73 -20.34 -17.63
N PRO A 397 -11.46 -20.31 -18.13
CA PRO A 397 -11.20 -20.57 -19.55
C PRO A 397 -11.66 -21.95 -19.99
N MET A 398 -12.18 -22.07 -21.21
CA MET A 398 -12.61 -23.34 -21.77
C MET A 398 -11.42 -24.31 -21.87
N GLY A 399 -11.59 -25.56 -21.40
CA GLY A 399 -10.57 -26.60 -21.47
C GLY A 399 -9.57 -26.64 -20.31
N VAL A 400 -9.72 -25.78 -19.29
CA VAL A 400 -8.85 -25.74 -18.12
C VAL A 400 -9.59 -26.30 -16.91
N ASP A 401 -9.51 -27.62 -16.69
CA ASP A 401 -10.26 -28.30 -15.63
C ASP A 401 -9.43 -28.69 -14.39
N SER A 402 -8.12 -28.59 -14.44
CA SER A 402 -7.27 -28.93 -13.30
C SER A 402 -6.85 -27.70 -12.50
N GLY A 403 -6.87 -27.79 -11.16
CA GLY A 403 -6.38 -26.73 -10.28
C GLY A 403 -4.93 -26.33 -10.58
N LYS A 404 -4.07 -27.27 -11.04
CA LYS A 404 -2.69 -26.97 -11.45
C LYS A 404 -2.63 -26.09 -12.70
N ALA A 405 -3.52 -26.32 -13.68
CA ALA A 405 -3.56 -25.49 -14.90
C ALA A 405 -4.09 -24.08 -14.60
N ILE A 406 -5.05 -23.94 -13.69
CA ILE A 406 -5.55 -22.62 -13.23
C ILE A 406 -4.43 -21.86 -12.52
N ARG A 407 -3.68 -22.50 -11.62
CA ARG A 407 -2.52 -21.86 -10.94
C ARG A 407 -1.44 -21.43 -11.93
N ALA A 408 -1.09 -22.29 -12.89
CA ALA A 408 -0.12 -21.93 -13.92
C ALA A 408 -0.56 -20.73 -14.76
N MET A 409 -1.85 -20.61 -15.07
CA MET A 409 -2.38 -19.43 -15.77
C MET A 409 -2.33 -18.16 -14.89
N THR A 410 -2.67 -18.27 -13.61
CA THR A 410 -2.57 -17.15 -12.67
C THR A 410 -1.11 -16.71 -12.52
N GLN A 411 -0.17 -17.65 -12.45
CA GLN A 411 1.26 -17.32 -12.38
C GLN A 411 1.76 -16.57 -13.62
N VAL A 412 1.37 -16.98 -14.82
CA VAL A 412 1.71 -16.26 -16.07
C VAL A 412 1.13 -14.84 -16.08
N GLU A 413 -0.05 -14.66 -15.49
CA GLU A 413 -0.64 -13.32 -15.34
C GLU A 413 0.13 -12.50 -14.31
N ASP A 414 0.50 -13.08 -13.18
CA ASP A 414 1.24 -12.42 -12.10
C ASP A 414 2.64 -11.99 -12.57
N ASP A 415 3.30 -12.77 -13.42
CA ASP A 415 4.58 -12.41 -14.05
C ASP A 415 4.50 -11.07 -14.83
N ARG A 416 3.34 -10.75 -15.41
CA ARG A 416 3.13 -9.46 -16.10
C ARG A 416 3.07 -8.28 -15.13
N PHE A 417 2.67 -8.52 -13.90
CA PHE A 417 2.59 -7.50 -12.86
C PHE A 417 3.84 -7.40 -12.00
N GLN A 418 4.84 -8.26 -12.24
CA GLN A 418 6.10 -8.27 -11.48
C GLN A 418 6.80 -6.89 -11.48
N PHE A 419 6.82 -6.22 -12.63
CA PHE A 419 7.42 -4.88 -12.72
C PHE A 419 6.66 -3.85 -11.86
N MET A 420 5.34 -3.90 -11.86
CA MET A 420 4.50 -3.05 -11.03
C MET A 420 4.67 -3.38 -9.53
N GLY A 421 4.86 -4.66 -9.20
CA GLY A 421 5.22 -5.11 -7.85
C GLY A 421 6.56 -4.53 -7.39
N GLN A 422 7.60 -4.56 -8.22
CA GLN A 422 8.91 -3.95 -7.93
C GLN A 422 8.81 -2.43 -7.74
N GLN A 423 7.96 -1.75 -8.50
CA GLN A 423 7.70 -0.33 -8.28
C GLN A 423 7.01 -0.08 -6.94
N MET A 424 6.06 -0.93 -6.55
CA MET A 424 5.39 -0.84 -5.26
C MET A 424 6.36 -1.10 -4.10
N GLU A 425 7.28 -2.04 -4.24
CA GLU A 425 8.37 -2.25 -3.29
C GLU A 425 9.24 -1.00 -3.15
N SER A 426 9.71 -0.45 -4.27
CA SER A 426 10.53 0.77 -4.29
C SER A 426 9.80 1.95 -3.67
N PHE A 427 8.50 2.10 -3.95
CA PHE A 427 7.66 3.14 -3.38
C PHE A 427 7.51 2.99 -1.86
N THR A 428 7.26 1.77 -1.39
CA THR A 428 7.15 1.49 0.05
C THR A 428 8.48 1.75 0.78
N LEU A 429 9.61 1.39 0.17
CA LEU A 429 10.93 1.70 0.72
C LEU A 429 11.18 3.21 0.81
N GLU A 430 10.75 3.97 -0.20
CA GLU A 430 10.87 5.42 -0.20
C GLU A 430 10.02 6.06 0.91
N ILE A 431 8.78 5.57 1.13
CA ILE A 431 7.95 6.01 2.25
C ILE A 431 8.70 5.80 3.58
N HIS A 432 9.24 4.59 3.82
CA HIS A 432 9.94 4.31 5.06
C HIS A 432 11.21 5.14 5.24
N ARG A 433 11.95 5.39 4.15
CA ARG A 433 13.13 6.26 4.17
C ARG A 433 12.76 7.67 4.62
N GLN A 434 11.71 8.24 4.02
CA GLN A 434 11.22 9.57 4.40
C GLN A 434 10.67 9.60 5.82
N CYS A 435 9.90 8.59 6.25
CA CYS A 435 9.43 8.46 7.63
C CYS A 435 10.59 8.49 8.64
N ILE A 436 11.65 7.72 8.38
CA ILE A 436 12.82 7.67 9.27
C ILE A 436 13.52 9.02 9.32
N ASN A 437 13.65 9.72 8.21
CA ASN A 437 14.29 11.03 8.18
C ASN A 437 13.49 12.07 8.99
N VAL A 438 12.16 12.12 8.81
CA VAL A 438 11.27 12.99 9.60
C VAL A 438 11.33 12.64 11.09
N ILE A 439 11.34 11.35 11.45
CA ILE A 439 11.46 10.91 12.84
C ILE A 439 12.81 11.33 13.43
N LYS A 440 13.88 11.18 12.67
CA LYS A 440 15.23 11.58 13.07
C LYS A 440 15.32 13.08 13.37
N GLU A 441 14.70 13.90 12.54
CA GLU A 441 14.61 15.35 12.74
C GLU A 441 13.80 15.66 14.01
N MET A 442 12.59 15.10 14.15
CA MET A 442 11.73 15.28 15.32
C MET A 442 12.41 14.78 16.62
N ALA A 443 13.15 13.68 16.57
CA ALA A 443 13.87 13.15 17.71
C ALA A 443 15.04 14.06 18.10
N GLY A 444 15.72 14.69 17.12
CA GLY A 444 16.74 15.71 17.37
C GLY A 444 16.18 16.89 18.15
N ASP A 445 15.03 17.40 17.76
CA ASP A 445 14.35 18.52 18.43
C ASP A 445 13.85 18.18 19.85
N LYS A 446 13.41 16.94 20.06
CA LYS A 446 12.91 16.44 21.36
C LYS A 446 13.97 15.85 22.29
N GLY A 447 15.26 16.07 21.99
CA GLY A 447 16.34 15.49 22.81
C GLY A 447 16.53 13.98 22.60
N GLY A 448 16.15 13.46 21.45
CA GLY A 448 16.42 12.09 21.00
C GLY A 448 15.32 11.07 21.29
N SER A 449 14.13 11.48 21.77
CA SER A 449 13.03 10.55 22.08
C SER A 449 11.89 10.65 21.07
N TYR A 450 11.58 9.53 20.43
CA TYR A 450 10.35 9.30 19.65
C TYR A 450 9.96 7.84 19.80
N GLU A 451 8.77 7.61 20.35
CA GLU A 451 8.29 6.27 20.69
C GLU A 451 7.30 5.77 19.64
N VAL A 452 7.46 4.50 19.26
CA VAL A 452 6.55 3.79 18.35
C VAL A 452 6.12 2.47 18.97
N THR A 453 4.88 2.12 18.74
CA THR A 453 4.24 0.92 19.26
C THR A 453 4.39 -0.24 18.27
N PHE A 454 5.05 -1.31 18.68
CA PHE A 454 5.21 -2.53 17.88
C PHE A 454 4.36 -3.67 18.46
N PRO A 455 3.39 -4.21 17.72
CA PRO A 455 2.61 -5.35 18.17
C PRO A 455 3.41 -6.65 18.01
N GLN A 456 3.64 -7.34 19.12
CA GLN A 456 4.08 -8.73 19.11
C GLN A 456 2.88 -9.68 19.28
N ALA A 457 3.09 -10.97 19.06
CA ALA A 457 2.01 -11.96 19.13
C ALA A 457 1.22 -11.91 20.46
N ASN A 458 1.87 -11.63 21.58
CA ASN A 458 1.26 -11.70 22.92
C ASN A 458 1.25 -10.38 23.70
N PHE A 459 1.97 -9.37 23.26
CA PHE A 459 2.08 -8.07 23.95
C PHE A 459 2.49 -6.95 22.98
N ILE A 460 2.35 -5.74 23.45
CA ILE A 460 2.74 -4.53 22.71
C ILE A 460 4.08 -4.06 23.29
N GLU A 461 5.08 -3.94 22.43
CA GLU A 461 6.42 -3.42 22.75
C GLU A 461 6.49 -1.96 22.30
N THR A 462 6.92 -1.06 23.17
CA THR A 462 7.21 0.33 22.81
C THR A 462 8.70 0.46 22.54
N ILE A 463 9.05 0.98 21.37
CA ILE A 463 10.45 1.14 20.94
C ILE A 463 10.75 2.63 20.83
N ASP A 464 11.79 3.11 21.53
CA ASP A 464 12.23 4.50 21.45
C ASP A 464 13.34 4.65 20.38
N TRP A 465 13.25 5.70 19.59
CA TRP A 465 14.29 6.06 18.61
C TRP A 465 15.68 6.23 19.24
N LYS A 466 15.74 6.68 20.48
CA LYS A 466 16.99 6.85 21.24
C LYS A 466 17.83 5.57 21.32
N ASP A 467 17.18 4.41 21.39
CA ASP A 467 17.85 3.11 21.47
C ASP A 467 18.45 2.68 20.13
N ILE A 468 17.92 3.23 19.03
CA ILE A 468 18.33 2.91 17.67
C ILE A 468 19.49 3.80 17.24
N ASN A 469 19.27 5.09 17.15
CA ASN A 469 20.20 6.16 16.76
C ASN A 469 21.29 5.72 15.75
N LEU A 470 20.87 5.23 14.59
CA LEU A 470 21.74 4.83 13.48
C LEU A 470 21.79 5.96 12.44
N SER A 471 22.99 6.29 11.97
CA SER A 471 23.17 7.17 10.81
C SER A 471 22.90 6.40 9.51
N GLU A 472 22.46 7.09 8.46
CA GLU A 472 22.12 6.49 7.15
C GLU A 472 23.29 5.71 6.51
N ASP A 473 24.54 6.08 6.81
CA ASP A 473 25.72 5.40 6.25
C ASP A 473 25.94 3.99 6.79
N HIS A 474 25.23 3.59 7.84
CA HIS A 474 25.44 2.31 8.53
C HIS A 474 24.39 1.24 8.22
N TYR A 475 23.30 1.58 7.52
CA TYR A 475 22.26 0.61 7.16
C TYR A 475 21.84 0.71 5.71
N VAL A 476 21.35 -0.39 5.18
CA VAL A 476 20.73 -0.49 3.85
C VAL A 476 19.30 -1.00 4.04
N LEU A 477 18.36 -0.23 3.53
CA LEU A 477 16.96 -0.62 3.52
C LEU A 477 16.71 -1.60 2.37
N LYS A 478 16.16 -2.76 2.67
CA LYS A 478 15.76 -3.77 1.69
C LYS A 478 14.30 -4.15 1.88
N ALA A 479 13.61 -4.37 0.78
CA ALA A 479 12.31 -5.01 0.80
C ALA A 479 12.50 -6.52 0.69
N PHE A 480 11.77 -7.24 1.52
CA PHE A 480 11.57 -8.67 1.30
C PHE A 480 10.10 -8.89 0.97
N PRO A 481 9.80 -9.58 -0.13
CA PRO A 481 8.44 -10.04 -0.36
C PRO A 481 8.04 -10.92 0.82
N THR A 482 6.84 -10.73 1.33
CA THR A 482 6.38 -11.34 2.60
C THR A 482 6.35 -12.85 2.56
N SER A 483 6.20 -13.44 1.38
CA SER A 483 6.23 -14.90 1.19
C SER A 483 6.20 -15.25 -0.30
N GLU A 484 6.99 -16.23 -0.71
CA GLU A 484 6.81 -16.91 -2.00
C GLU A 484 5.68 -17.95 -1.97
N LEU A 485 5.04 -18.12 -0.80
CA LEU A 485 3.90 -19.03 -0.63
C LEU A 485 2.63 -18.37 -1.19
N SER A 486 1.75 -19.19 -1.72
CA SER A 486 0.44 -18.74 -2.23
C SER A 486 -0.34 -17.98 -1.16
N ASP A 487 -0.93 -16.84 -1.53
CA ASP A 487 -1.73 -16.01 -0.61
C ASP A 487 -3.11 -16.62 -0.31
N ASP A 488 -3.59 -17.49 -1.17
CA ASP A 488 -4.81 -18.25 -0.94
C ASP A 488 -4.61 -19.34 0.12
N ILE A 489 -5.51 -19.43 1.09
CA ILE A 489 -5.42 -20.39 2.22
C ILE A 489 -5.24 -21.82 1.71
N SER A 490 -5.96 -22.20 0.66
CA SER A 490 -5.89 -23.55 0.07
C SER A 490 -4.58 -23.76 -0.68
N GLY A 491 -4.08 -22.74 -1.38
CA GLY A 491 -2.79 -22.74 -2.04
C GLY A 491 -1.65 -22.83 -1.06
N ARG A 492 -1.65 -21.99 -0.03
CA ARG A 492 -0.64 -21.97 1.05
C ARG A 492 -0.58 -23.33 1.77
N LEU A 493 -1.74 -23.91 2.08
CA LEU A 493 -1.81 -25.24 2.69
C LEU A 493 -1.13 -26.30 1.79
N SER A 494 -1.39 -26.26 0.49
CA SER A 494 -0.80 -27.19 -0.48
C SER A 494 0.71 -26.99 -0.61
N ASP A 495 1.18 -25.73 -0.68
CA ASP A 495 2.60 -25.40 -0.81
C ASP A 495 3.37 -25.82 0.46
N VAL A 496 2.81 -25.52 1.64
CA VAL A 496 3.38 -25.93 2.93
C VAL A 496 3.41 -27.46 3.07
N GLN A 497 2.37 -28.15 2.58
CA GLN A 497 2.35 -29.62 2.57
C GLN A 497 3.41 -30.19 1.63
N GLU A 498 3.59 -29.63 0.44
CA GLU A 498 4.63 -30.04 -0.51
C GLU A 498 6.04 -29.84 0.09
N LEU A 499 6.30 -28.70 0.73
CA LEU A 499 7.58 -28.41 1.40
C LEU A 499 7.84 -29.34 2.60
N ALA A 500 6.80 -29.65 3.38
CA ALA A 500 6.90 -30.57 4.51
C ALA A 500 7.13 -32.02 4.05
N GLN A 501 6.45 -32.47 2.98
CA GLN A 501 6.64 -33.81 2.39
C GLN A 501 8.03 -33.96 1.75
N ALA A 502 8.55 -32.88 1.14
CA ALA A 502 9.91 -32.84 0.58
C ALA A 502 11.00 -32.78 1.70
N GLY A 503 10.61 -32.61 2.97
CA GLY A 503 11.54 -32.53 4.09
C GLY A 503 12.31 -31.22 4.22
N PHE A 504 11.93 -30.19 3.48
CA PHE A 504 12.57 -28.86 3.57
C PHE A 504 12.20 -28.11 4.85
N ILE A 505 11.03 -28.36 5.40
CA ILE A 505 10.54 -27.70 6.61
C ILE A 505 10.10 -28.72 7.66
N SER A 506 10.33 -28.38 8.94
CA SER A 506 9.83 -29.19 10.05
C SER A 506 8.30 -29.05 10.18
N PRO A 507 7.59 -30.02 10.78
CA PRO A 507 6.16 -29.90 11.03
C PRO A 507 5.76 -28.64 11.81
N ARG A 508 6.61 -28.18 12.73
CA ARG A 508 6.42 -26.94 13.50
C ARG A 508 6.55 -25.70 12.61
N THR A 509 7.58 -25.66 11.75
CA THR A 509 7.74 -24.57 10.79
C THR A 509 6.56 -24.52 9.81
N ALA A 510 6.06 -25.69 9.41
CA ALA A 510 4.87 -25.80 8.57
C ALA A 510 3.63 -25.19 9.24
N GLN A 511 3.41 -25.43 10.53
CA GLN A 511 2.30 -24.82 11.27
C GLN A 511 2.40 -23.28 11.35
N ARG A 512 3.59 -22.74 11.62
CA ARG A 512 3.82 -21.28 11.63
C ARG A 512 3.60 -20.64 10.25
N LEU A 513 4.01 -21.32 9.18
CA LEU A 513 3.83 -20.82 7.81
C LEU A 513 2.37 -20.83 7.36
N MET A 514 1.50 -21.64 7.99
CA MET A 514 0.07 -21.64 7.69
C MET A 514 -0.63 -20.36 8.16
N GLY A 515 -0.08 -19.63 9.15
CA GLY A 515 -0.59 -18.32 9.60
C GLY A 515 -2.02 -18.38 10.14
N MET A 516 -2.38 -19.47 10.83
CA MET A 516 -3.72 -19.63 11.46
C MET A 516 -3.64 -19.17 12.92
N PRO A 517 -4.33 -18.07 13.33
CA PRO A 517 -4.24 -17.54 14.69
C PRO A 517 -4.61 -18.53 15.79
N ASP A 518 -5.60 -19.37 15.56
CA ASP A 518 -6.04 -20.38 16.53
C ASP A 518 -5.00 -21.48 16.74
N VAL A 519 -4.28 -21.88 15.67
CA VAL A 519 -3.20 -22.86 15.74
C VAL A 519 -1.97 -22.25 16.41
N GLU A 520 -1.71 -20.98 16.18
CA GLU A 520 -0.60 -20.24 16.79
C GLU A 520 -0.79 -20.05 18.30
N MET A 521 -2.04 -19.84 18.76
CA MET A 521 -2.36 -19.75 20.18
C MET A 521 -2.20 -21.09 20.90
N LEU A 522 -2.56 -22.22 20.26
CA LEU A 522 -2.34 -23.56 20.80
C LEU A 522 -0.85 -23.93 20.80
N ASP A 523 -0.12 -23.51 19.75
CA ASP A 523 1.31 -23.75 19.65
C ASP A 523 2.11 -22.94 20.70
N THR A 524 1.69 -21.71 21.05
CA THR A 524 2.32 -20.91 22.10
C THR A 524 2.29 -21.59 23.46
N LEU A 525 1.25 -22.34 23.79
CA LEU A 525 1.17 -23.07 25.05
C LEU A 525 2.05 -24.34 25.04
N THR A 526 2.10 -25.03 23.91
CA THR A 526 2.93 -26.23 23.75
C THR A 526 4.42 -25.88 23.62
N THR A 527 4.75 -24.72 23.08
CA THR A 527 6.12 -24.22 22.92
C THR A 527 6.53 -23.25 24.03
N ALA A 528 5.73 -23.06 25.08
CA ALA A 528 6.00 -22.12 26.16
C ALA A 528 7.38 -22.34 26.83
N ALA A 529 7.77 -23.61 27.01
CA ALA A 529 9.08 -23.98 27.55
C ALA A 529 10.23 -23.54 26.63
N GLU A 530 10.07 -23.74 25.32
CA GLU A 530 11.04 -23.32 24.29
C GLU A 530 11.12 -21.80 24.21
N ASN A 531 9.96 -21.12 24.14
CA ASN A 531 9.89 -19.66 24.08
C ASN A 531 10.51 -19.01 25.33
N ARG A 532 10.34 -19.63 26.51
CA ARG A 532 10.97 -19.13 27.74
C ARG A 532 12.49 -19.22 27.68
N ILE A 533 13.03 -20.33 27.17
CA ILE A 533 14.48 -20.49 27.01
C ILE A 533 15.01 -19.50 25.95
N HIS A 534 14.33 -19.34 24.83
CA HIS A 534 14.68 -18.33 23.84
C HIS A 534 14.73 -16.93 24.43
N GLN A 535 13.72 -16.52 25.20
CA GLN A 535 13.68 -15.24 25.88
C GLN A 535 14.87 -15.03 26.83
N MET A 536 15.25 -16.06 27.58
CA MET A 536 16.41 -15.99 28.50
C MET A 536 17.72 -15.82 27.73
N LEU A 537 17.91 -16.61 26.64
CA LEU A 537 19.13 -16.55 25.84
C LEU A 537 19.22 -15.25 25.02
N GLU A 538 18.11 -14.74 24.54
CA GLU A 538 18.01 -13.44 23.86
C GLU A 538 18.35 -12.29 24.81
N LYS A 539 17.85 -12.28 26.04
CA LYS A 539 18.25 -11.29 27.05
C LYS A 539 19.75 -11.28 27.32
N ILE A 540 20.36 -12.45 27.40
CA ILE A 540 21.81 -12.55 27.57
C ILE A 540 22.56 -11.96 26.36
N LEU A 541 22.10 -12.26 25.15
CA LEU A 541 22.74 -11.80 23.92
C LEU A 541 22.43 -10.33 23.62
N ASP A 542 21.20 -9.91 23.78
CA ASP A 542 20.76 -8.58 23.36
C ASP A 542 20.98 -7.54 24.46
N ASP A 543 20.64 -7.83 25.71
CA ASP A 543 20.74 -6.85 26.80
C ASP A 543 22.01 -7.03 27.63
N GLY A 544 22.61 -8.21 27.62
CA GLY A 544 23.75 -8.55 28.47
C GLY A 544 23.32 -8.80 29.91
N GLU A 545 22.04 -9.01 30.16
CA GLU A 545 21.51 -9.37 31.46
C GLU A 545 21.53 -10.89 31.64
N PHE A 546 22.30 -11.37 32.62
CA PHE A 546 22.36 -12.79 32.92
C PHE A 546 21.10 -13.25 33.66
N THR A 547 20.28 -14.06 33.02
CA THR A 547 19.15 -14.72 33.65
C THR A 547 19.49 -16.20 33.85
N PRO A 548 19.57 -16.70 35.11
CA PRO A 548 19.98 -18.09 35.37
C PRO A 548 18.90 -19.06 34.89
N PRO A 549 19.27 -20.29 34.48
CA PRO A 549 18.31 -21.33 34.15
C PRO A 549 17.54 -21.77 35.38
N GLU A 550 16.25 -22.05 35.22
CA GLU A 550 15.33 -22.49 36.27
C GLU A 550 15.19 -24.02 36.26
N GLU A 551 14.89 -24.62 37.41
CA GLU A 551 14.70 -26.08 37.54
C GLU A 551 13.52 -26.63 36.71
N ASN A 552 12.55 -25.74 36.38
CA ASN A 552 11.37 -26.06 35.57
C ASN A 552 11.60 -25.99 34.07
N ASN A 553 12.79 -25.59 33.63
CA ASN A 553 13.10 -25.51 32.20
C ASN A 553 13.39 -26.92 31.64
N ASP A 554 13.03 -27.10 30.36
CA ASP A 554 13.42 -28.34 29.66
C ASP A 554 14.94 -28.37 29.45
N ILE A 555 15.61 -29.22 30.22
CA ILE A 555 17.07 -29.32 30.27
C ILE A 555 17.64 -29.77 28.92
N GLY A 556 16.97 -30.75 28.24
CA GLY A 556 17.44 -31.28 26.96
C GLY A 556 17.39 -30.26 25.84
N LEU A 557 16.28 -29.53 25.77
CA LEU A 557 16.07 -28.47 24.82
C LEU A 557 17.01 -27.27 25.09
N GLY A 558 17.19 -26.93 26.38
CA GLY A 558 18.11 -25.86 26.80
C GLY A 558 19.56 -26.10 26.39
N GLU A 559 20.06 -27.34 26.52
CA GLU A 559 21.40 -27.70 26.05
C GLU A 559 21.58 -27.53 24.54
N GLN A 560 20.57 -27.88 23.75
CA GLN A 560 20.61 -27.71 22.29
C GLN A 560 20.55 -26.25 21.89
N LEU A 561 19.60 -25.50 22.43
CA LEU A 561 19.39 -24.09 22.11
C LEU A 561 20.59 -23.23 22.49
N VAL A 562 21.17 -23.40 23.69
CA VAL A 562 22.32 -22.59 24.10
C VAL A 562 23.53 -22.79 23.18
N LEU A 563 23.72 -24.01 22.64
CA LEU A 563 24.78 -24.27 21.68
C LEU A 563 24.51 -23.63 20.32
N GLN A 564 23.25 -23.65 19.88
CA GLN A 564 22.85 -22.95 18.65
C GLN A 564 23.04 -21.45 18.77
N TYR A 565 22.60 -20.85 19.89
CA TYR A 565 22.80 -19.44 20.18
C TYR A 565 24.27 -19.06 20.31
N TYR A 566 25.09 -19.90 20.93
CA TYR A 566 26.54 -19.68 21.05
C TYR A 566 27.22 -19.68 19.68
N ASN A 567 26.94 -20.69 18.84
CA ASN A 567 27.52 -20.75 17.48
C ASN A 567 27.04 -19.59 16.61
N TYR A 568 25.75 -19.24 16.70
CA TYR A 568 25.20 -18.09 16.01
C TYR A 568 25.85 -16.78 16.45
N ALA A 569 25.95 -16.55 17.76
CA ALA A 569 26.58 -15.37 18.33
C ALA A 569 28.07 -15.26 17.95
N GLN A 570 28.80 -16.38 17.95
CA GLN A 570 30.18 -16.43 17.51
C GLN A 570 30.34 -16.12 16.02
N TYR A 571 29.44 -16.66 15.18
CA TYR A 571 29.41 -16.37 13.75
C TYR A 571 29.14 -14.89 13.47
N MET A 572 28.25 -14.29 14.26
CA MET A 572 27.87 -12.88 14.14
C MET A 572 28.85 -11.90 14.83
N GLY A 573 29.93 -12.39 15.45
CA GLY A 573 30.94 -11.55 16.08
C GLY A 573 30.51 -10.91 17.41
N ALA A 574 29.68 -11.58 18.19
CA ALA A 574 29.24 -11.09 19.49
C ALA A 574 30.42 -10.89 20.47
N PRO A 575 30.34 -9.93 21.42
CA PRO A 575 31.39 -9.69 22.44
C PRO A 575 31.67 -10.95 23.24
N VAL A 576 32.97 -11.18 23.56
CA VAL A 576 33.43 -12.36 24.30
C VAL A 576 32.73 -12.50 25.65
N GLU A 577 32.38 -11.38 26.29
CA GLU A 577 31.67 -11.36 27.56
C GLU A 577 30.31 -12.05 27.47
N ARG A 578 29.55 -11.80 26.40
CA ARG A 578 28.24 -12.41 26.17
C ARG A 578 28.35 -13.90 25.80
N LEU A 579 29.39 -14.27 25.06
CA LEU A 579 29.69 -15.68 24.78
C LEU A 579 30.04 -16.43 26.08
N ASN A 580 30.77 -15.81 26.99
CA ASN A 580 31.09 -16.38 28.30
C ASN A 580 29.83 -16.53 29.17
N MET A 581 28.89 -15.57 29.11
CA MET A 581 27.59 -15.68 29.81
C MET A 581 26.76 -16.87 29.30
N LEU A 582 26.74 -17.12 28.00
CA LEU A 582 26.07 -18.28 27.42
C LEU A 582 26.72 -19.59 27.88
N LEU A 583 28.05 -19.65 27.94
CA LEU A 583 28.76 -20.82 28.45
C LEU A 583 28.51 -21.01 29.96
N HIS A 584 28.43 -19.92 30.72
CA HIS A 584 28.07 -19.98 32.13
C HIS A 584 26.64 -20.47 32.33
N TRP A 585 25.69 -20.01 31.53
CA TRP A 585 24.31 -20.51 31.51
C TRP A 585 24.26 -22.01 31.23
N LYS A 586 25.02 -22.48 30.23
CA LYS A 586 25.16 -23.92 29.93
C LYS A 586 25.72 -24.70 31.12
N SER A 587 26.75 -24.19 31.82
CA SER A 587 27.34 -24.87 32.98
C SER A 587 26.35 -24.98 34.14
N GLN A 588 25.55 -23.93 34.38
CA GLN A 588 24.52 -23.98 35.42
C GLN A 588 23.40 -25.00 35.05
N LEU A 589 23.01 -25.06 33.78
CA LEU A 589 22.03 -26.05 33.30
C LEU A 589 22.55 -27.50 33.52
N GLN A 590 23.85 -27.73 33.30
CA GLN A 590 24.46 -29.05 33.57
C GLN A 590 24.46 -29.41 35.07
N VAL A 591 24.66 -28.43 35.97
CA VAL A 591 24.54 -28.65 37.41
C VAL A 591 23.10 -29.00 37.81
N ILE A 592 22.09 -28.33 37.20
CA ILE A 592 20.69 -28.68 37.45
C ILE A 592 20.38 -30.08 36.96
N LYS A 593 20.89 -30.46 35.77
CA LYS A 593 20.74 -31.82 35.20
C LYS A 593 21.33 -32.89 36.14
N GLN A 594 22.53 -32.63 36.67
CA GLN A 594 23.19 -33.58 37.60
C GLN A 594 22.38 -33.74 38.88
N LYS A 595 21.91 -32.65 39.48
CA LYS A 595 21.03 -32.70 40.67
C LYS A 595 19.72 -33.47 40.41
N ALA A 596 19.12 -33.27 39.26
CA ALA A 596 17.89 -33.99 38.85
C ALA A 596 18.16 -35.49 38.71
N MET A 597 19.29 -35.91 38.11
CA MET A 597 19.71 -37.31 38.02
C MET A 597 19.99 -37.94 39.37
N GLU A 598 20.71 -37.23 40.27
CA GLU A 598 20.97 -37.66 41.63
C GLU A 598 19.66 -37.85 42.43
N GLY A 599 18.70 -36.92 42.29
CA GLY A 599 17.38 -37.01 42.89
C GLY A 599 16.58 -38.24 42.41
N GLN A 600 16.61 -38.51 41.08
CA GLN A 600 15.96 -39.69 40.50
C GLN A 600 16.63 -40.99 40.94
N ALA A 601 17.97 -41.01 41.04
CA ALA A 601 18.70 -42.15 41.52
C ALA A 601 18.39 -42.44 43.02
N MET A 602 18.29 -41.37 43.87
CA MET A 602 17.85 -41.53 45.26
C MET A 602 16.44 -42.06 45.38
N MET A 603 15.48 -41.52 44.58
CA MET A 603 14.10 -42.06 44.57
C MET A 603 14.02 -43.49 44.07
N ALA A 604 14.83 -43.85 43.06
CA ALA A 604 14.92 -45.22 42.58
C ALA A 604 15.49 -46.18 43.65
N MET A 605 16.54 -45.77 44.40
CA MET A 605 17.08 -46.52 45.54
C MET A 605 16.06 -46.66 46.70
N GLN A 606 15.31 -45.58 47.02
CA GLN A 606 14.22 -45.66 48.02
C GLN A 606 13.08 -46.58 47.57
N ALA A 607 12.70 -46.51 46.30
CA ALA A 607 11.69 -47.42 45.74
C ALA A 607 12.15 -48.87 45.74
N GLN A 608 13.44 -49.15 45.49
CA GLN A 608 14.01 -50.52 45.62
C GLN A 608 14.10 -51.00 47.06
N GLN A 609 14.41 -50.11 48.03
CA GLN A 609 14.38 -50.45 49.45
C GLN A 609 12.94 -50.69 49.97
N ALA A 610 11.97 -49.96 49.46
CA ALA A 610 10.55 -50.20 49.81
C ALA A 610 9.96 -51.46 49.16
N ALA A 611 10.58 -52.01 48.13
CA ALA A 611 10.16 -53.22 47.42
C ALA A 611 10.80 -54.51 47.95
N GLN A 612 11.60 -54.47 49.05
CA GLN A 612 12.06 -55.73 49.69
C GLN A 612 10.87 -56.38 50.36
N PRO A 613 10.51 -57.66 50.01
CA PRO A 613 9.40 -58.32 50.63
C PRO A 613 9.77 -58.68 52.06
N MET A 614 9.00 -58.20 53.03
CA MET A 614 9.03 -58.69 54.40
C MET A 614 8.82 -60.22 54.38
N ALA A 615 9.81 -60.97 54.89
CA ALA A 615 9.73 -62.41 55.05
C ALA A 615 8.48 -62.78 55.86
N ALA A 616 7.56 -63.45 55.26
CA ALA A 616 6.39 -64.05 55.92
C ALA A 616 6.82 -65.22 56.81
N PRO A 617 6.26 -65.40 58.04
CA PRO A 617 6.56 -66.52 58.86
C PRO A 617 5.98 -67.82 58.28
N GLN A 618 6.77 -68.92 58.37
CA GLN A 618 6.40 -70.27 57.97
C GLN A 618 5.17 -70.71 58.71
N ALA A 619 4.13 -71.15 57.98
CA ALA A 619 3.04 -71.97 58.49
C ALA A 619 3.06 -73.32 57.78
N THR A 620 3.03 -74.43 58.61
CA THR A 620 3.03 -75.83 58.32
C THR A 620 1.88 -76.30 57.41
N PRO A 621 2.04 -77.46 56.74
CA PRO A 621 1.11 -77.96 55.72
C PRO A 621 -0.05 -78.70 56.26
N GLN A 622 -1.26 -78.51 55.78
CA GLN A 622 -2.36 -79.48 55.83
C GLN A 622 -3.02 -79.68 54.46
N SER A 623 -3.20 -80.94 54.20
CA SER A 623 -3.64 -81.61 53.02
C SER A 623 -5.08 -81.40 52.54
N ASN A 624 -5.24 -81.66 51.24
CA ASN A 624 -6.41 -82.21 50.53
C ASN A 624 -7.71 -81.44 50.36
N LEU A 625 -8.03 -81.11 49.11
CA LEU A 625 -9.06 -81.81 48.34
C LEU A 625 -9.44 -81.03 47.10
N VAL A 626 -9.35 -81.65 45.97
CA VAL A 626 -9.92 -81.25 44.69
C VAL A 626 -11.45 -81.44 44.74
N PRO A 627 -12.31 -80.73 44.05
CA PRO A 627 -12.59 -81.12 42.66
C PRO A 627 -12.81 -79.98 41.64
N ASN A 628 -12.40 -80.31 40.46
CA ASN A 628 -12.88 -79.98 39.14
C ASN A 628 -14.30 -79.38 39.05
N VAL A 629 -14.49 -78.38 38.25
CA VAL A 629 -15.49 -78.33 37.16
C VAL A 629 -15.16 -77.26 36.16
N ALA A 630 -15.15 -77.63 34.97
CA ALA A 630 -15.02 -77.20 33.63
C ALA A 630 -15.87 -75.99 33.17
N THR A 631 -15.32 -75.40 32.10
CA THR A 631 -15.99 -74.86 30.85
C THR A 631 -16.95 -73.66 30.98
N GLN A 632 -16.78 -72.61 30.21
CA GLN A 632 -17.00 -72.38 28.78
C GLN A 632 -16.84 -70.94 28.39
N THR A 633 -16.09 -70.72 27.35
CA THR A 633 -16.34 -69.87 26.16
C THR A 633 -17.59 -69.00 26.15
N THR A 634 -17.46 -67.74 25.79
CA THR A 634 -17.95 -67.22 24.52
C THR A 634 -17.51 -65.75 24.24
N GLN A 635 -17.14 -65.51 22.99
CA GLN A 635 -16.99 -64.27 22.24
C GLN A 635 -18.23 -63.38 22.33
N GLN A 636 -18.02 -62.09 22.42
CA GLN A 636 -18.45 -61.14 21.38
C GLN A 636 -17.63 -59.90 21.48
#